data_a04699f00407a4059161b48a0e656cc1
#
_entry.id   a04699f00407a4059161b48a0e656cc1
#
_cell.length_a   1.000
_cell.length_b   1.000
_cell.length_c   1.000
_cell.angle_alpha   90.00
_cell.angle_beta   90.00
_cell.angle_gamma   90.00
#
_symmetry.space_group_name_H-M   'P 1'
#
loop_
_entity.id
_entity.type
_entity.pdbx_description
1 polymer ?
#
loop_
_entity_poly.entity_id
_entity_poly.type
_entity_poly.pdbx_seq_one_letter_code
_entity_poly.pdbx_strand_id
1 'polypeptide(L)'
;MKELDHRDLIEEAEPLAPGLIHEIRHPLMGILAGLELLARRIPAVSSTQEWQLLNEQAARIDELLRTYQDLFAGGPVERLPFPVDQTVRRAVSLLSPRIRKLGARFSLEAGPAPAVAVGAAPLLVHAITNLLANALDAVEERGTPGGRVQVRVLRPPGRVQVRVSDEGTGIAEAIRPHLFQPRFTTKPPGKGTGLGLHLARTAIERSGGELHLVDAEDPARASWARTEFAISLPSSGGAQR
;
A
#
# COMPACT_ATOMS: atom_id res chain seq x y z
N MET A 1 29.99 15.98 -26.62
CA MET A 1 28.90 16.22 -25.68
C MET A 1 28.18 14.87 -25.58
N LYS A 2 28.54 14.05 -24.56
CA LYS A 2 27.90 12.73 -24.36
C LYS A 2 26.46 12.98 -23.93
N GLU A 3 25.51 12.45 -24.66
CA GLU A 3 24.14 12.27 -24.16
C GLU A 3 24.25 11.41 -22.91
N LEU A 4 23.95 12.00 -21.75
CA LEU A 4 23.78 11.27 -20.51
C LEU A 4 22.54 10.40 -20.72
N ASP A 5 22.76 9.08 -20.76
CA ASP A 5 21.70 8.11 -20.88
C ASP A 5 20.76 8.28 -19.67
N HIS A 6 19.47 8.36 -19.94
CA HIS A 6 18.42 8.50 -18.89
C HIS A 6 18.48 7.34 -17.88
N ARG A 7 19.20 6.26 -18.18
CA ARG A 7 19.46 5.13 -17.29
C ARG A 7 20.49 5.46 -16.21
N ASP A 8 21.53 6.22 -16.54
CA ASP A 8 22.59 6.62 -15.59
C ASP A 8 22.05 7.58 -14.51
N LEU A 9 21.04 8.43 -14.87
CA LEU A 9 20.35 9.29 -13.90
C LEU A 9 19.38 8.54 -12.97
N ILE A 10 19.02 7.30 -13.29
CA ILE A 10 18.11 6.46 -12.50
C ILE A 10 18.87 5.59 -11.51
N GLU A 11 20.09 5.16 -11.85
CA GLU A 11 20.98 4.43 -10.94
C GLU A 11 21.65 5.33 -9.88
N GLU A 12 21.83 6.62 -10.16
CA GLU A 12 22.35 7.62 -9.20
C GLU A 12 21.27 8.37 -8.39
N ALA A 13 20.00 8.03 -8.49
CA ALA A 13 19.03 8.48 -7.49
C ALA A 13 19.32 7.73 -6.18
N GLU A 14 20.40 8.13 -5.50
CA GLU A 14 20.58 7.80 -4.08
C GLU A 14 19.23 7.99 -3.37
N PRO A 15 18.81 7.01 -2.58
CA PRO A 15 17.59 7.18 -1.78
C PRO A 15 17.74 8.52 -1.05
N LEU A 16 16.75 9.40 -1.17
CA LEU A 16 16.73 10.71 -0.50
C LEU A 16 17.26 10.50 0.90
N ALA A 17 18.40 11.12 1.20
CA ALA A 17 19.10 10.87 2.45
C ALA A 17 18.10 11.02 3.62
N PRO A 18 18.10 10.15 4.62
CA PRO A 18 17.15 10.21 5.74
C PRO A 18 17.03 11.60 6.36
N GLY A 19 18.11 12.39 6.32
CA GLY A 19 18.15 13.79 6.73
C GLY A 19 17.23 14.69 5.90
N LEU A 20 17.22 14.54 4.58
CA LEU A 20 16.37 15.37 3.70
C LEU A 20 14.88 15.09 3.93
N ILE A 21 14.52 13.85 4.20
CA ILE A 21 13.14 13.48 4.54
C ILE A 21 12.71 14.15 5.84
N HIS A 22 13.62 14.18 6.82
CA HIS A 22 13.37 14.85 8.09
C HIS A 22 13.18 16.37 7.90
N GLU A 23 14.00 16.98 7.05
CA GLU A 23 13.90 18.40 6.71
C GLU A 23 12.62 18.76 5.96
N ILE A 24 12.12 17.88 5.07
CA ILE A 24 10.84 18.08 4.37
C ILE A 24 9.66 17.86 5.33
N ARG A 25 9.77 16.91 6.24
CA ARG A 25 8.71 16.63 7.20
C ARG A 25 8.48 17.74 8.19
N HIS A 26 9.54 18.46 8.58
CA HIS A 26 9.45 19.56 9.53
C HIS A 26 8.49 20.67 9.06
N PRO A 27 8.64 21.29 7.86
CA PRO A 27 7.69 22.27 7.35
C PRO A 27 6.29 21.69 7.11
N LEU A 28 6.18 20.41 6.73
CA LEU A 28 4.90 19.75 6.56
C LEU A 28 4.12 19.65 7.88
N MET A 29 4.80 19.30 8.97
CA MET A 29 4.19 19.31 10.31
C MET A 29 3.73 20.71 10.72
N GLY A 30 4.45 21.76 10.32
CA GLY A 30 4.03 23.15 10.48
C GLY A 30 2.73 23.46 9.72
N ILE A 31 2.59 22.97 8.49
CA ILE A 31 1.36 23.13 7.69
C ILE A 31 0.18 22.41 8.35
N LEU A 32 0.36 21.15 8.78
CA LEU A 32 -0.68 20.38 9.47
C LEU A 32 -1.13 21.04 10.77
N ALA A 33 -0.19 21.49 11.59
CA ALA A 33 -0.49 22.25 12.81
C ALA A 33 -1.23 23.57 12.51
N GLY A 34 -0.84 24.27 11.44
CA GLY A 34 -1.52 25.48 10.97
C GLY A 34 -2.97 25.23 10.57
N LEU A 35 -3.21 24.16 9.82
CA LEU A 35 -4.58 23.74 9.42
C LEU A 35 -5.42 23.38 10.65
N GLU A 36 -4.85 22.68 11.62
CA GLU A 36 -5.57 22.32 12.85
C GLU A 36 -5.91 23.57 13.69
N LEU A 37 -4.98 24.52 13.82
CA LEU A 37 -5.22 25.78 14.51
C LEU A 37 -6.28 26.63 13.80
N LEU A 38 -6.28 26.64 12.46
CA LEU A 38 -7.28 27.34 11.66
C LEU A 38 -8.67 26.74 11.89
N ALA A 39 -8.81 25.43 11.91
CA ALA A 39 -10.07 24.73 12.19
C ALA A 39 -10.58 24.99 13.62
N ARG A 40 -9.68 25.11 14.59
CA ARG A 40 -10.04 25.48 15.98
C ARG A 40 -10.51 26.93 16.10
N ARG A 41 -9.91 27.87 15.35
CA ARG A 41 -10.26 29.30 15.40
C ARG A 41 -11.50 29.63 14.59
N ILE A 42 -11.69 28.96 13.47
CA ILE A 42 -12.79 29.19 12.53
C ILE A 42 -13.40 27.80 12.19
N PRO A 43 -14.27 27.26 13.08
CA PRO A 43 -14.82 25.90 12.87
C PRO A 43 -15.50 25.70 11.52
N ALA A 44 -16.11 26.75 10.95
CA ALA A 44 -16.74 26.70 9.63
C ALA A 44 -15.75 26.39 8.49
N VAL A 45 -14.45 26.64 8.67
CA VAL A 45 -13.44 26.37 7.63
C VAL A 45 -13.26 24.90 7.37
N SER A 46 -13.39 24.06 8.39
CA SER A 46 -13.22 22.59 8.27
C SER A 46 -14.28 21.92 7.37
N SER A 47 -15.39 22.59 7.11
CA SER A 47 -16.42 22.12 6.18
C SER A 47 -16.21 22.57 4.73
N THR A 48 -15.24 23.46 4.46
CA THR A 48 -14.93 23.89 3.10
C THR A 48 -14.17 22.81 2.32
N GLN A 49 -14.40 22.74 1.01
CA GLN A 49 -13.72 21.78 0.15
C GLN A 49 -12.23 22.04 0.08
N GLU A 50 -11.81 23.30 0.09
CA GLU A 50 -10.41 23.72 0.05
C GLU A 50 -9.65 23.24 1.29
N TRP A 51 -10.23 23.40 2.48
CA TRP A 51 -9.60 22.93 3.72
C TRP A 51 -9.47 21.41 3.74
N GLN A 52 -10.54 20.70 3.34
CA GLN A 52 -10.52 19.23 3.25
C GLN A 52 -9.44 18.75 2.28
N LEU A 53 -9.35 19.36 1.09
CA LEU A 53 -8.34 19.05 0.11
C LEU A 53 -6.91 19.28 0.64
N LEU A 54 -6.65 20.42 1.25
CA LEU A 54 -5.32 20.74 1.81
C LEU A 54 -4.95 19.77 2.93
N ASN A 55 -5.87 19.48 3.83
CA ASN A 55 -5.63 18.54 4.93
C ASN A 55 -5.37 17.11 4.41
N GLU A 56 -6.13 16.65 3.42
CA GLU A 56 -5.92 15.35 2.77
C GLU A 56 -4.55 15.28 2.06
N GLN A 57 -4.17 16.34 1.32
CA GLN A 57 -2.88 16.35 0.61
C GLN A 57 -1.69 16.40 1.59
N ALA A 58 -1.78 17.20 2.64
CA ALA A 58 -0.74 17.28 3.66
C ALA A 58 -0.57 15.95 4.41
N ALA A 59 -1.67 15.31 4.82
CA ALA A 59 -1.66 13.99 5.42
C ALA A 59 -1.06 12.92 4.48
N ARG A 60 -1.39 12.99 3.19
CA ARG A 60 -0.84 12.07 2.18
C ARG A 60 0.67 12.25 2.01
N ILE A 61 1.18 13.48 2.02
CA ILE A 61 2.63 13.74 1.96
C ILE A 61 3.33 13.19 3.21
N ASP A 62 2.78 13.40 4.42
CA ASP A 62 3.37 12.83 5.65
C ASP A 62 3.40 11.30 5.61
N GLU A 63 2.35 10.66 5.12
CA GLU A 63 2.30 9.19 4.96
C GLU A 63 3.37 8.71 3.97
N LEU A 64 3.53 9.38 2.83
CA LEU A 64 4.58 9.05 1.85
C LEU A 64 5.98 9.22 2.44
N LEU A 65 6.23 10.30 3.19
CA LEU A 65 7.52 10.54 3.83
C LEU A 65 7.82 9.50 4.92
N ARG A 66 6.83 9.12 5.74
CA ARG A 66 6.97 8.03 6.73
C ARG A 66 7.33 6.72 6.07
N THR A 67 6.56 6.38 5.04
CA THR A 67 6.80 5.16 4.26
C THR A 67 8.20 5.15 3.67
N TYR A 68 8.63 6.27 3.10
CA TYR A 68 9.96 6.39 2.54
C TYR A 68 11.03 6.27 3.62
N GLN A 69 10.84 6.89 4.79
CA GLN A 69 11.74 6.72 5.94
C GLN A 69 11.83 5.25 6.37
N ASP A 70 10.70 4.59 6.56
CA ASP A 70 10.65 3.19 6.98
C ASP A 70 11.30 2.24 5.96
N LEU A 71 11.21 2.58 4.67
CA LEU A 71 11.77 1.79 3.58
C LEU A 71 13.26 2.09 3.33
N PHE A 72 13.71 3.33 3.51
CA PHE A 72 15.05 3.76 3.08
C PHE A 72 15.94 4.30 4.20
N ALA A 73 15.49 4.27 5.47
CA ALA A 73 16.30 4.67 6.63
C ALA A 73 17.55 3.82 6.87
N GLY A 74 17.91 2.95 5.92
CA GLY A 74 19.22 2.30 5.80
C GLY A 74 19.56 1.24 6.86
N GLY A 75 18.71 1.05 7.88
CA GLY A 75 18.90 0.05 8.92
C GLY A 75 18.38 -1.34 8.54
N PRO A 76 18.93 -2.41 9.16
CA PRO A 76 18.33 -3.73 9.06
C PRO A 76 16.89 -3.70 9.59
N VAL A 77 15.96 -4.20 8.79
CA VAL A 77 14.57 -4.35 9.25
C VAL A 77 14.53 -5.49 10.26
N GLU A 78 14.14 -5.19 11.48
CA GLU A 78 13.93 -6.20 12.49
C GLU A 78 12.74 -7.09 12.10
N ARG A 79 13.00 -8.39 11.94
CA ARG A 79 12.01 -9.38 11.55
C ARG A 79 11.61 -10.20 12.76
N LEU A 80 10.43 -9.92 13.29
CA LEU A 80 9.89 -10.58 14.47
C LEU A 80 8.65 -11.40 14.13
N PRO A 81 8.30 -12.42 14.92
CA PRO A 81 6.99 -13.05 14.83
C PRO A 81 5.87 -12.05 15.16
N PHE A 82 4.84 -11.98 14.32
CA PHE A 82 3.70 -11.10 14.57
C PHE A 82 2.38 -11.70 14.04
N PRO A 83 1.22 -11.35 14.67
CA PRO A 83 -0.09 -11.84 14.27
C PRO A 83 -0.58 -11.12 13.01
N VAL A 84 -0.63 -11.85 11.89
CA VAL A 84 -1.02 -11.30 10.57
C VAL A 84 -2.47 -10.83 10.56
N ASP A 85 -3.38 -11.57 11.22
CA ASP A 85 -4.80 -11.23 11.26
C ASP A 85 -5.05 -9.84 11.87
N GLN A 86 -4.35 -9.50 12.95
CA GLN A 86 -4.43 -8.18 13.59
C GLN A 86 -3.84 -7.09 12.70
N THR A 87 -2.73 -7.38 12.06
CA THR A 87 -2.03 -6.46 11.15
C THR A 87 -2.91 -6.13 9.94
N VAL A 88 -3.56 -7.15 9.35
CA VAL A 88 -4.52 -6.97 8.25
C VAL A 88 -5.72 -6.13 8.69
N ARG A 89 -6.32 -6.41 9.86
CA ARG A 89 -7.43 -5.61 10.40
C ARG A 89 -7.04 -4.14 10.59
N ARG A 90 -5.83 -3.88 11.06
CA ARG A 90 -5.31 -2.51 11.20
C ARG A 90 -5.23 -1.81 9.84
N ALA A 91 -4.66 -2.46 8.82
CA ALA A 91 -4.59 -1.90 7.47
C ALA A 91 -5.98 -1.60 6.88
N VAL A 92 -6.92 -2.53 7.04
CA VAL A 92 -8.32 -2.36 6.60
C VAL A 92 -8.99 -1.20 7.32
N SER A 93 -8.76 -1.02 8.62
CA SER A 93 -9.36 0.07 9.40
C SER A 93 -8.97 1.46 8.88
N LEU A 94 -7.77 1.63 8.36
CA LEU A 94 -7.29 2.89 7.77
C LEU A 94 -8.09 3.30 6.52
N LEU A 95 -8.60 2.31 5.76
CA LEU A 95 -9.37 2.55 4.54
C LEU A 95 -10.89 2.37 4.72
N SER A 96 -11.35 2.06 5.93
CA SER A 96 -12.78 1.87 6.22
C SER A 96 -13.67 3.07 5.84
N PRO A 97 -13.25 4.33 6.05
CA PRO A 97 -14.05 5.48 5.59
C PRO A 97 -14.22 5.49 4.07
N ARG A 98 -13.17 5.19 3.32
CA ARG A 98 -13.20 5.15 1.85
C ARG A 98 -14.06 3.98 1.34
N ILE A 99 -13.94 2.79 1.94
CA ILE A 99 -14.76 1.63 1.61
C ILE A 99 -16.25 1.96 1.75
N ARG A 100 -16.63 2.61 2.87
CA ARG A 100 -18.02 3.04 3.10
C ARG A 100 -18.49 4.10 2.11
N LYS A 101 -17.66 5.12 1.85
CA LYS A 101 -17.98 6.20 0.90
C LYS A 101 -18.24 5.67 -0.51
N LEU A 102 -17.43 4.70 -0.94
CA LEU A 102 -17.57 4.07 -2.26
C LEU A 102 -18.73 3.07 -2.32
N GLY A 103 -19.28 2.63 -1.18
CA GLY A 103 -20.29 1.57 -1.13
C GLY A 103 -19.77 0.22 -1.62
N ALA A 104 -18.46 -0.03 -1.55
CA ALA A 104 -17.86 -1.28 -1.98
C ALA A 104 -18.27 -2.45 -1.07
N ARG A 105 -18.54 -3.61 -1.67
CA ARG A 105 -18.79 -4.86 -0.94
C ARG A 105 -17.45 -5.42 -0.46
N PHE A 106 -17.08 -5.08 0.75
CA PHE A 106 -15.82 -5.51 1.35
C PHE A 106 -16.01 -6.75 2.23
N SER A 107 -15.08 -7.71 2.09
CA SER A 107 -14.98 -8.88 3.00
C SER A 107 -13.54 -9.14 3.43
N LEU A 108 -13.38 -9.57 4.69
CA LEU A 108 -12.12 -10.04 5.25
C LEU A 108 -12.30 -11.48 5.73
N GLU A 109 -11.59 -12.41 5.10
CA GLU A 109 -11.59 -13.82 5.46
C GLU A 109 -10.25 -14.19 6.09
N ALA A 110 -10.27 -14.50 7.36
CA ALA A 110 -9.17 -15.07 8.10
C ALA A 110 -9.57 -16.45 8.64
N GLY A 111 -8.67 -17.41 8.59
CA GLY A 111 -8.97 -18.74 9.12
C GLY A 111 -9.19 -18.75 10.64
N PRO A 112 -9.71 -19.85 11.22
CA PRO A 112 -10.13 -19.91 12.63
C PRO A 112 -8.97 -19.81 13.62
N ALA A 113 -7.75 -20.17 13.24
CA ALA A 113 -6.57 -20.04 14.09
C ALA A 113 -5.75 -18.77 13.72
N PRO A 114 -5.03 -18.14 14.64
CA PRO A 114 -4.17 -17.00 14.32
C PRO A 114 -3.07 -17.37 13.33
N ALA A 115 -2.85 -16.52 12.33
CA ALA A 115 -1.72 -16.62 11.42
C ALA A 115 -0.55 -15.82 12.00
N VAL A 116 0.60 -16.45 12.25
CA VAL A 116 1.80 -15.79 12.74
C VAL A 116 2.88 -15.87 11.67
N ALA A 117 3.31 -14.73 11.16
CA ALA A 117 4.41 -14.62 10.21
C ALA A 117 5.66 -14.05 10.88
N VAL A 118 6.82 -14.29 10.28
CA VAL A 118 8.09 -13.64 10.64
C VAL A 118 8.35 -12.51 9.65
N GLY A 119 8.54 -11.29 10.16
CA GLY A 119 8.77 -10.12 9.33
C GLY A 119 8.56 -8.83 10.10
N ALA A 120 8.26 -7.74 9.40
CA ALA A 120 7.99 -6.43 9.97
C ALA A 120 6.51 -6.04 9.79
N ALA A 121 5.74 -6.07 10.89
CA ALA A 121 4.31 -5.76 10.84
C ALA A 121 3.99 -4.37 10.24
N PRO A 122 4.73 -3.28 10.51
CA PRO A 122 4.48 -1.97 9.88
C PRO A 122 4.60 -2.01 8.36
N LEU A 123 5.57 -2.74 7.82
CA LEU A 123 5.77 -2.89 6.37
C LEU A 123 4.63 -3.68 5.72
N LEU A 124 4.09 -4.68 6.42
CA LEU A 124 2.90 -5.40 5.97
C LEU A 124 1.66 -4.49 5.96
N VAL A 125 1.45 -3.66 7.00
CA VAL A 125 0.36 -2.67 7.03
C VAL A 125 0.45 -1.77 5.81
N HIS A 126 1.65 -1.22 5.55
CA HIS A 126 1.89 -0.35 4.40
C HIS A 126 1.55 -1.04 3.07
N ALA A 127 2.07 -2.24 2.84
CA ALA A 127 1.83 -2.96 1.59
C ALA A 127 0.32 -3.25 1.39
N ILE A 128 -0.38 -3.74 2.41
CA ILE A 128 -1.82 -4.00 2.33
C ILE A 128 -2.60 -2.72 2.07
N THR A 129 -2.26 -1.60 2.72
CA THR A 129 -2.93 -0.31 2.52
C THR A 129 -2.78 0.16 1.07
N ASN A 130 -1.59 0.02 0.46
CA ASN A 130 -1.37 0.33 -0.96
C ASN A 130 -2.19 -0.57 -1.89
N LEU A 131 -2.21 -1.88 -1.65
CA LEU A 131 -2.97 -2.82 -2.46
C LEU A 131 -4.49 -2.55 -2.36
N LEU A 132 -5.00 -2.31 -1.15
CA LEU A 132 -6.40 -1.97 -0.94
C LEU A 132 -6.78 -0.63 -1.58
N ALA A 133 -5.93 0.39 -1.48
CA ALA A 133 -6.16 1.66 -2.15
C ALA A 133 -6.26 1.49 -3.67
N ASN A 134 -5.37 0.69 -4.26
CA ASN A 134 -5.41 0.38 -5.69
C ASN A 134 -6.67 -0.42 -6.08
N ALA A 135 -7.08 -1.39 -5.26
CA ALA A 135 -8.30 -2.16 -5.46
C ALA A 135 -9.55 -1.26 -5.44
N LEU A 136 -9.62 -0.32 -4.48
CA LEU A 136 -10.72 0.64 -4.40
C LEU A 136 -10.73 1.63 -5.57
N ASP A 137 -9.55 2.10 -6.02
CA ASP A 137 -9.42 2.93 -7.22
C ASP A 137 -9.95 2.20 -8.46
N ALA A 138 -9.56 0.93 -8.66
CA ALA A 138 -9.97 0.13 -9.81
C ALA A 138 -11.48 -0.17 -9.81
N VAL A 139 -12.07 -0.39 -8.63
CA VAL A 139 -13.54 -0.56 -8.48
C VAL A 139 -14.27 0.75 -8.78
N GLU A 140 -13.76 1.88 -8.29
CA GLU A 140 -14.32 3.22 -8.54
C GLU A 140 -14.27 3.56 -10.03
N GLU A 141 -13.12 3.33 -10.68
CA GLU A 141 -12.91 3.57 -12.10
C GLU A 141 -13.84 2.73 -12.99
N ARG A 142 -14.09 1.47 -12.60
CA ARG A 142 -15.05 0.62 -13.31
C ARG A 142 -16.48 1.15 -13.27
N GLY A 143 -16.82 1.98 -12.27
CA GLY A 143 -18.14 2.60 -12.13
C GLY A 143 -19.27 1.62 -11.80
N THR A 144 -18.96 0.39 -11.35
CA THR A 144 -19.97 -0.59 -10.96
C THR A 144 -20.38 -0.36 -9.51
N PRO A 145 -21.64 0.03 -9.23
CA PRO A 145 -22.11 0.18 -7.86
C PRO A 145 -21.92 -1.12 -7.05
N GLY A 146 -21.36 -1.01 -5.85
CA GLY A 146 -21.14 -2.17 -4.98
C GLY A 146 -20.09 -3.14 -5.50
N GLY A 147 -19.09 -2.69 -6.24
CA GLY A 147 -17.95 -3.52 -6.67
C GLY A 147 -17.29 -4.23 -5.48
N ARG A 148 -16.82 -5.46 -5.72
CA ARG A 148 -16.28 -6.31 -4.66
C ARG A 148 -14.80 -6.08 -4.44
N VAL A 149 -14.40 -6.01 -3.15
CA VAL A 149 -13.01 -6.04 -2.69
C VAL A 149 -12.91 -7.04 -1.54
N GLN A 150 -11.93 -7.92 -1.56
CA GLN A 150 -11.75 -8.94 -0.53
C GLN A 150 -10.30 -9.03 -0.09
N VAL A 151 -10.09 -9.26 1.20
CA VAL A 151 -8.80 -9.67 1.75
C VAL A 151 -8.94 -11.06 2.33
N ARG A 152 -8.03 -11.97 1.96
CA ARG A 152 -7.97 -13.34 2.49
C ARG A 152 -6.62 -13.59 3.15
N VAL A 153 -6.63 -14.26 4.30
CA VAL A 153 -5.41 -14.76 4.97
C VAL A 153 -5.37 -16.28 4.82
N LEU A 154 -4.40 -16.77 4.05
CA LEU A 154 -4.19 -18.18 3.77
C LEU A 154 -2.93 -18.69 4.45
N ARG A 155 -2.83 -20.01 4.65
CA ARG A 155 -1.69 -20.65 5.36
C ARG A 155 -1.15 -21.82 4.55
N PRO A 156 -0.51 -21.56 3.39
CA PRO A 156 0.21 -22.62 2.69
C PRO A 156 1.37 -23.13 3.56
N PRO A 157 1.86 -24.35 3.36
CA PRO A 157 2.94 -24.93 4.15
C PRO A 157 4.14 -24.00 4.28
N GLY A 158 4.57 -23.73 5.52
CA GLY A 158 5.73 -22.89 5.84
C GLY A 158 5.56 -21.39 5.59
N ARG A 159 4.39 -20.93 5.13
CA ARG A 159 4.14 -19.51 4.81
C ARG A 159 2.79 -19.03 5.32
N VAL A 160 2.68 -17.72 5.45
CA VAL A 160 1.39 -17.02 5.59
C VAL A 160 1.22 -16.14 4.37
N GLN A 161 0.05 -16.20 3.75
CA GLN A 161 -0.25 -15.45 2.54
C GLN A 161 -1.43 -14.52 2.79
N VAL A 162 -1.29 -13.24 2.42
CA VAL A 162 -2.38 -12.26 2.39
C VAL A 162 -2.70 -11.98 0.93
N ARG A 163 -3.93 -12.23 0.52
CA ARG A 163 -4.43 -11.97 -0.83
C ARG A 163 -5.40 -10.81 -0.81
N VAL A 164 -5.22 -9.87 -1.74
CA VAL A 164 -6.12 -8.74 -1.97
C VAL A 164 -6.70 -8.88 -3.36
N SER A 165 -8.01 -9.04 -3.43
CA SER A 165 -8.76 -9.30 -4.67
C SER A 165 -9.76 -8.18 -4.93
N ASP A 166 -9.91 -7.76 -6.18
CA ASP A 166 -10.88 -6.77 -6.60
C ASP A 166 -11.64 -7.17 -7.88
N GLU A 167 -12.84 -6.64 -8.01
CA GLU A 167 -13.69 -6.72 -9.18
C GLU A 167 -13.59 -5.46 -10.07
N GLY A 168 -12.46 -4.75 -10.01
CA GLY A 168 -12.23 -3.49 -10.69
C GLY A 168 -12.04 -3.62 -12.21
N THR A 169 -11.29 -2.69 -12.81
CA THR A 169 -11.00 -2.66 -14.26
C THR A 169 -10.15 -3.84 -14.72
N GLY A 170 -9.40 -4.50 -13.80
CA GLY A 170 -8.42 -5.53 -14.13
C GLY A 170 -7.10 -4.92 -14.61
N ILE A 171 -6.15 -5.79 -14.95
CA ILE A 171 -4.80 -5.42 -15.39
C ILE A 171 -4.55 -6.02 -16.76
N ALA A 172 -4.34 -5.15 -17.77
CA ALA A 172 -4.02 -5.58 -19.13
C ALA A 172 -2.67 -6.34 -19.16
N GLU A 173 -2.57 -7.37 -19.98
CA GLU A 173 -1.39 -8.22 -20.04
C GLU A 173 -0.12 -7.44 -20.40
N ALA A 174 -0.23 -6.50 -21.33
CA ALA A 174 0.90 -5.67 -21.75
C ALA A 174 1.56 -4.83 -20.64
N ILE A 175 0.81 -4.50 -19.56
CA ILE A 175 1.34 -3.68 -18.46
C ILE A 175 1.84 -4.52 -17.28
N ARG A 176 1.53 -5.82 -17.21
CA ARG A 176 1.94 -6.71 -16.10
C ARG A 176 3.45 -6.68 -15.81
N PRO A 177 4.35 -6.70 -16.81
CA PRO A 177 5.79 -6.63 -16.57
C PRO A 177 6.27 -5.34 -15.90
N HIS A 178 5.49 -4.28 -16.01
CA HIS A 178 5.84 -2.94 -15.54
C HIS A 178 5.20 -2.56 -14.20
N LEU A 179 4.27 -3.37 -13.68
CA LEU A 179 3.44 -3.04 -12.50
C LEU A 179 4.24 -2.59 -11.27
N PHE A 180 5.39 -3.20 -11.05
CA PHE A 180 6.24 -2.94 -9.88
C PHE A 180 7.40 -1.99 -10.18
N GLN A 181 7.50 -1.45 -11.40
CA GLN A 181 8.51 -0.46 -11.73
C GLN A 181 8.21 0.87 -11.03
N PRO A 182 9.22 1.60 -10.53
CA PRO A 182 9.02 2.89 -9.92
C PRO A 182 8.44 3.88 -10.93
N ARG A 183 7.52 4.73 -10.48
CA ARG A 183 6.82 5.75 -11.26
C ARG A 183 5.90 5.21 -12.39
N PHE A 184 5.71 3.91 -12.48
CA PHE A 184 4.75 3.35 -13.43
C PHE A 184 3.31 3.56 -12.92
N THR A 185 2.48 4.19 -13.73
CA THR A 185 1.05 4.41 -13.44
C THR A 185 0.24 4.47 -14.72
N THR A 186 -0.96 3.90 -14.69
CA THR A 186 -1.99 4.04 -15.73
C THR A 186 -3.00 5.13 -15.42
N LYS A 187 -2.91 5.74 -14.22
CA LYS A 187 -3.81 6.80 -13.79
C LYS A 187 -3.47 8.13 -14.47
N PRO A 188 -4.46 9.01 -14.68
CA PRO A 188 -4.24 10.35 -15.24
C PRO A 188 -3.21 11.15 -14.43
N PRO A 189 -2.50 12.11 -15.07
CA PRO A 189 -1.56 12.98 -14.37
C PRO A 189 -2.18 13.61 -13.11
N GLY A 190 -1.44 13.56 -12.00
CA GLY A 190 -1.90 14.07 -10.69
C GLY A 190 -2.76 13.13 -9.85
N LYS A 191 -3.28 12.01 -10.41
CA LYS A 191 -4.08 11.02 -9.66
C LYS A 191 -3.31 9.78 -9.22
N GLY A 192 -2.07 9.60 -9.66
CA GLY A 192 -1.22 8.49 -9.27
C GLY A 192 0.24 8.89 -9.25
N THR A 193 0.98 8.50 -8.22
CA THR A 193 2.44 8.72 -8.11
C THR A 193 3.25 7.64 -8.83
N GLY A 194 2.64 6.49 -9.17
CA GLY A 194 3.32 5.32 -9.70
C GLY A 194 4.30 4.66 -8.72
N LEU A 195 4.29 5.07 -7.44
CA LEU A 195 5.20 4.54 -6.42
C LEU A 195 4.56 3.46 -5.55
N GLY A 196 3.23 3.41 -5.44
CA GLY A 196 2.52 2.57 -4.47
C GLY A 196 2.86 1.08 -4.56
N LEU A 197 2.76 0.46 -5.75
CA LEU A 197 3.08 -0.97 -5.93
C LEU A 197 4.59 -1.25 -5.78
N HIS A 198 5.44 -0.35 -6.27
CA HIS A 198 6.88 -0.47 -6.10
C HIS A 198 7.27 -0.46 -4.62
N LEU A 199 6.79 0.51 -3.85
CA LEU A 199 7.05 0.63 -2.41
C LEU A 199 6.45 -0.54 -1.63
N ALA A 200 5.26 -1.00 -1.99
CA ALA A 200 4.65 -2.18 -1.39
C ALA A 200 5.50 -3.44 -1.58
N ARG A 201 6.04 -3.65 -2.79
CA ARG A 201 6.92 -4.77 -3.08
C ARG A 201 8.23 -4.66 -2.30
N THR A 202 8.90 -3.52 -2.34
CA THR A 202 10.12 -3.26 -1.57
C THR A 202 9.91 -3.49 -0.07
N ALA A 203 8.78 -3.05 0.49
CA ALA A 203 8.43 -3.26 1.90
C ALA A 203 8.36 -4.75 2.24
N ILE A 204 7.70 -5.54 1.41
CA ILE A 204 7.53 -6.97 1.63
C ILE A 204 8.86 -7.72 1.45
N GLU A 205 9.66 -7.39 0.44
CA GLU A 205 10.99 -7.96 0.24
C GLU A 205 11.92 -7.67 1.43
N ARG A 206 11.92 -6.45 1.95
CA ARG A 206 12.65 -6.09 3.18
C ARG A 206 12.13 -6.83 4.41
N SER A 207 10.83 -7.16 4.45
CA SER A 207 10.23 -7.98 5.50
C SER A 207 10.55 -9.48 5.37
N GLY A 208 11.28 -9.89 4.32
CA GLY A 208 11.64 -11.29 4.03
C GLY A 208 10.55 -12.08 3.32
N GLY A 209 9.62 -11.40 2.67
CA GLY A 209 8.53 -11.95 1.91
C GLY A 209 8.60 -11.65 0.41
N GLU A 210 7.51 -11.92 -0.27
CA GLU A 210 7.31 -11.70 -1.70
C GLU A 210 5.93 -11.08 -1.95
N LEU A 211 5.85 -10.18 -2.95
CA LEU A 211 4.60 -9.63 -3.46
C LEU A 211 4.53 -9.85 -4.97
N HIS A 212 3.44 -10.46 -5.45
CA HIS A 212 3.21 -10.71 -6.86
C HIS A 212 1.74 -10.56 -7.25
N LEU A 213 1.50 -10.36 -8.54
CA LEU A 213 0.18 -10.50 -9.16
C LEU A 213 -0.13 -11.99 -9.30
N VAL A 214 -1.33 -12.40 -8.88
CA VAL A 214 -1.76 -13.81 -8.96
C VAL A 214 -2.19 -14.12 -10.39
N ASP A 215 -1.67 -15.21 -10.93
CA ASP A 215 -2.02 -15.68 -12.28
C ASP A 215 -3.49 -16.13 -12.35
N ALA A 216 -4.05 -16.09 -13.56
CA ALA A 216 -5.45 -16.46 -13.79
C ALA A 216 -5.71 -17.93 -13.48
N GLU A 217 -4.70 -18.77 -13.65
CA GLU A 217 -4.72 -20.23 -13.49
C GLU A 217 -4.49 -20.69 -12.06
N ASP A 218 -4.14 -19.79 -11.14
CA ASP A 218 -3.92 -20.14 -9.72
C ASP A 218 -5.22 -20.73 -9.12
N PRO A 219 -5.21 -21.99 -8.65
CA PRO A 219 -6.42 -22.66 -8.15
C PRO A 219 -6.98 -22.03 -6.88
N ALA A 220 -6.17 -21.26 -6.13
CA ALA A 220 -6.61 -20.56 -4.94
C ALA A 220 -7.07 -19.12 -5.25
N ARG A 221 -7.00 -18.68 -6.51
CA ARG A 221 -7.51 -17.37 -6.92
C ARG A 221 -9.02 -17.29 -6.76
N ALA A 222 -9.52 -16.13 -6.31
CA ALA A 222 -10.95 -15.88 -6.26
C ALA A 222 -11.53 -15.85 -7.70
N SER A 223 -12.46 -16.76 -8.02
CA SER A 223 -13.00 -16.93 -9.38
C SER A 223 -13.68 -15.68 -9.95
N TRP A 224 -14.16 -14.79 -9.09
CA TRP A 224 -14.81 -13.53 -9.46
C TRP A 224 -13.82 -12.37 -9.59
N ALA A 225 -12.57 -12.53 -9.09
CA ALA A 225 -11.59 -11.46 -9.08
C ALA A 225 -11.06 -11.15 -10.48
N ARG A 226 -11.04 -9.87 -10.85
CA ARG A 226 -10.38 -9.39 -12.05
C ARG A 226 -8.90 -9.11 -11.80
N THR A 227 -8.57 -8.63 -10.58
CA THR A 227 -7.21 -8.51 -10.09
C THR A 227 -7.09 -9.21 -8.75
N GLU A 228 -5.98 -9.89 -8.52
CA GLU A 228 -5.62 -10.43 -7.21
C GLU A 228 -4.11 -10.32 -7.01
N PHE A 229 -3.69 -9.68 -5.92
CA PHE A 229 -2.30 -9.64 -5.47
C PHE A 229 -2.12 -10.56 -4.28
N ALA A 230 -0.95 -11.20 -4.19
CA ALA A 230 -0.57 -12.05 -3.07
C ALA A 230 0.72 -11.54 -2.43
N ILE A 231 0.66 -11.32 -1.11
CA ILE A 231 1.80 -11.12 -0.21
C ILE A 231 2.07 -12.46 0.47
N SER A 232 3.32 -12.94 0.44
CA SER A 232 3.73 -14.19 1.06
C SER A 232 4.88 -13.94 2.02
N LEU A 233 4.71 -14.31 3.31
CA LEU A 233 5.72 -14.17 4.36
C LEU A 233 6.05 -15.54 4.97
N PRO A 234 7.26 -15.76 5.50
CA PRO A 234 7.60 -16.96 6.26
C PRO A 234 6.67 -17.11 7.48
N SER A 235 6.17 -18.33 7.75
CA SER A 235 5.41 -18.59 8.97
C SER A 235 6.36 -18.84 10.16
N SER A 236 5.97 -18.43 11.36
CA SER A 236 6.78 -18.65 12.57
C SER A 236 6.91 -20.13 12.96
N GLY A 237 6.07 -21.01 12.43
CA GLY A 237 6.13 -22.46 12.66
C GLY A 237 6.95 -23.24 11.64
N GLY A 238 7.54 -22.58 10.62
CA GLY A 238 8.31 -23.25 9.55
C GLY A 238 9.83 -23.35 9.78
N ALA A 239 10.34 -22.84 10.89
CA ALA A 239 11.78 -22.82 11.19
C ALA A 239 12.30 -24.05 11.95
N GLN A 240 11.50 -25.12 12.07
CA GLN A 240 11.96 -26.40 12.65
C GLN A 240 11.64 -27.56 11.71
N ARG A 241 12.56 -27.79 10.75
CA ARG A 241 12.99 -29.13 10.29
C ARG A 241 14.29 -29.03 9.53
#